data_3f28184ecade41661f3a34bbe501fc2a
#
_entry.id   3f28184ecade41661f3a34bbe501fc2a
#
_cell.length_a   1.000
_cell.length_b   1.000
_cell.length_c   1.000
_cell.angle_alpha   90.00
_cell.angle_beta   90.00
_cell.angle_gamma   90.00
#
_symmetry.space_group_name_H-M   'P 1'
#
loop_
_entity.id
_entity.type
_entity.pdbx_description
1 polymer ?
#
loop_
_entity_poly.entity_id
_entity_poly.type
_entity_poly.pdbx_seq_one_letter_code
_entity_poly.pdbx_strand_id
1 'polypeptide(L)'
;MREEILRLENVTRVVDDVVLLDKLNLHIFCGEIMGVVCLNGYGQESLIELISQNLPILYGRIYFHEELVNNYAHSSNTLNKVYVIEDPTKLVKDLSVADNVFVLRRGFRNYVIKSHVLNRQLKMLMDELDIQIDGKTQVEVLSPFEKCVVELLKAVTMGVKLIVVRDICNFISSADLPKFQRLIRMYAAQGVSFLYVCNHHEEAFKICDRISLMENGKILRVLERANFRRELIKPYYVNAFHREEIPHKEGNGVLGFHDVVTNNMNGLSFRIEKGECVILLDINHTVADDIVRVMNGEMDVISGEIRLEEKPYRLKSSGEALRAGIAFIGQYPVPGMLFEDMSYIENLCFLLSEKSKRIWFDRRVLKSVIREYEPLIGPDIHAKNITELSLTSLYNLVYYRVHVYHPKILFCVQPFADADMPLRSQIILLIQQLKKKGIAVVILATSFSDSLMVADRMLQVENGKLSQEFDRSQFHHFSQDATVI
;
A
#
# COMPACT_ATOMS: atom_id res chain seq x y z
N MET A 1 -34.82 -15.58 -4.13
CA MET A 1 -33.84 -15.16 -3.12
C MET A 1 -32.47 -15.30 -3.76
N ARG A 2 -31.55 -14.38 -3.53
CA ARG A 2 -30.15 -14.56 -3.97
C ARG A 2 -29.52 -15.62 -3.06
N GLU A 3 -28.82 -16.58 -3.62
CA GLU A 3 -28.08 -17.63 -2.88
C GLU A 3 -26.91 -17.02 -2.13
N GLU A 4 -26.73 -17.37 -0.85
CA GLU A 4 -25.62 -16.87 -0.03
C GLU A 4 -24.41 -17.79 -0.18
N ILE A 5 -23.23 -17.20 -0.43
CA ILE A 5 -21.95 -17.93 -0.44
C ILE A 5 -21.32 -17.92 0.96
N LEU A 6 -21.41 -16.80 1.68
CA LEU A 6 -20.87 -16.61 3.02
C LEU A 6 -21.81 -15.79 3.88
N ARG A 7 -22.04 -16.25 5.12
CA ARG A 7 -22.79 -15.51 6.14
C ARG A 7 -22.12 -15.62 7.50
N LEU A 8 -21.78 -14.48 8.06
CA LEU A 8 -21.32 -14.32 9.43
C LEU A 8 -22.45 -13.69 10.25
N GLU A 9 -22.83 -14.34 11.35
CA GLU A 9 -23.91 -13.88 12.26
C GLU A 9 -23.35 -13.59 13.65
N ASN A 10 -23.35 -12.31 14.05
CA ASN A 10 -22.92 -11.83 15.37
C ASN A 10 -21.58 -12.42 15.82
N VAL A 11 -20.60 -12.52 14.90
CA VAL A 11 -19.33 -13.16 15.15
C VAL A 11 -18.47 -12.30 16.04
N THR A 12 -18.05 -12.85 17.18
CA THR A 12 -17.09 -12.24 18.10
C THR A 12 -15.87 -13.14 18.20
N ARG A 13 -14.69 -12.58 17.89
CA ARG A 13 -13.40 -13.27 18.02
C ARG A 13 -12.50 -12.52 18.98
N VAL A 14 -11.94 -13.26 19.93
CA VAL A 14 -10.98 -12.77 20.92
C VAL A 14 -9.70 -13.56 20.78
N VAL A 15 -8.56 -12.86 20.78
CA VAL A 15 -7.22 -13.45 20.75
C VAL A 15 -6.40 -12.74 21.82
N ASP A 16 -5.75 -13.48 22.72
CA ASP A 16 -4.94 -12.93 23.79
C ASP A 16 -5.65 -11.84 24.61
N ASP A 17 -6.91 -12.11 25.00
CA ASP A 17 -7.82 -11.20 25.71
C ASP A 17 -8.20 -9.91 24.97
N VAL A 18 -7.83 -9.79 23.69
CA VAL A 18 -8.19 -8.65 22.82
C VAL A 18 -9.34 -9.03 21.89
N VAL A 19 -10.40 -8.23 21.89
CA VAL A 19 -11.55 -8.43 20.99
C VAL A 19 -11.21 -7.91 19.61
N LEU A 20 -10.88 -8.79 18.67
CA LEU A 20 -10.52 -8.43 17.28
C LEU A 20 -11.75 -8.24 16.39
N LEU A 21 -12.81 -9.04 16.58
CA LEU A 21 -14.10 -8.88 15.90
C LEU A 21 -15.19 -8.83 16.96
N ASP A 22 -16.11 -7.87 16.87
CA ASP A 22 -17.18 -7.70 17.86
C ASP A 22 -18.55 -7.66 17.19
N LYS A 23 -19.31 -8.75 17.37
CA LYS A 23 -20.68 -8.96 16.82
C LYS A 23 -20.76 -8.64 15.34
N LEU A 24 -19.74 -9.05 14.58
CA LEU A 24 -19.64 -8.78 13.16
C LEU A 24 -20.71 -9.54 12.39
N ASN A 25 -21.43 -8.84 11.51
CA ASN A 25 -22.40 -9.39 10.60
C ASN A 25 -21.99 -9.06 9.16
N LEU A 26 -21.81 -10.08 8.33
CA LEU A 26 -21.41 -9.92 6.93
C LEU A 26 -22.10 -10.99 6.08
N HIS A 27 -22.71 -10.57 4.95
CA HIS A 27 -23.38 -11.46 4.00
C HIS A 27 -22.84 -11.21 2.61
N ILE A 28 -22.43 -12.27 1.92
CA ILE A 28 -21.96 -12.24 0.54
C ILE A 28 -22.82 -13.19 -0.27
N PHE A 29 -23.36 -12.73 -1.40
CA PHE A 29 -24.18 -13.54 -2.30
C PHE A 29 -23.35 -14.15 -3.44
N CYS A 30 -23.86 -15.22 -4.04
CA CYS A 30 -23.20 -15.86 -5.18
C CYS A 30 -23.07 -14.89 -6.36
N GLY A 31 -21.86 -14.78 -6.93
CA GLY A 31 -21.54 -13.88 -8.03
C GLY A 31 -21.49 -12.39 -7.65
N GLU A 32 -21.52 -12.06 -6.36
CA GLU A 32 -21.41 -10.70 -5.86
C GLU A 32 -19.95 -10.28 -5.65
N ILE A 33 -19.67 -9.00 -5.89
CA ILE A 33 -18.46 -8.34 -5.47
C ILE A 33 -18.78 -7.49 -4.23
N MET A 34 -18.54 -8.05 -3.04
CA MET A 34 -18.78 -7.39 -1.78
C MET A 34 -17.52 -6.66 -1.33
N GLY A 35 -17.59 -5.34 -1.12
CA GLY A 35 -16.51 -4.53 -0.59
C GLY A 35 -16.50 -4.52 0.95
N VAL A 36 -15.32 -4.58 1.55
CA VAL A 36 -15.11 -4.20 2.95
C VAL A 36 -14.11 -3.07 2.97
N VAL A 37 -14.58 -1.87 3.27
CA VAL A 37 -13.73 -0.69 3.46
C VAL A 37 -13.39 -0.57 4.93
N CYS A 38 -12.13 -0.80 5.25
CA CYS A 38 -11.61 -0.71 6.59
C CYS A 38 -11.26 0.74 6.92
N LEU A 39 -12.00 1.36 7.86
CA LEU A 39 -11.73 2.73 8.33
C LEU A 39 -10.48 2.77 9.20
N ASN A 40 -10.18 1.68 9.89
CA ASN A 40 -8.90 1.41 10.53
C ASN A 40 -8.50 -0.05 10.28
N GLY A 41 -7.22 -0.37 10.39
CA GLY A 41 -6.70 -1.72 10.14
C GLY A 41 -7.11 -2.77 11.17
N TYR A 42 -7.85 -2.37 12.22
CA TYR A 42 -8.20 -3.23 13.33
C TYR A 42 -9.25 -4.27 12.94
N GLY A 43 -8.92 -5.55 13.14
CA GLY A 43 -9.80 -6.68 12.85
C GLY A 43 -9.82 -7.14 11.38
N GLN A 44 -9.19 -6.42 10.45
CA GLN A 44 -9.12 -6.77 9.03
C GLN A 44 -8.48 -8.14 8.81
N GLU A 45 -7.29 -8.35 9.38
CA GLU A 45 -6.58 -9.63 9.30
C GLU A 45 -7.40 -10.76 9.90
N SER A 46 -7.94 -10.52 11.10
CA SER A 46 -8.79 -11.48 11.79
C SER A 46 -10.03 -11.90 10.98
N LEU A 47 -10.62 -10.97 10.22
CA LEU A 47 -11.74 -11.27 9.32
C LEU A 47 -11.31 -12.16 8.16
N ILE A 48 -10.18 -11.86 7.49
CA ILE A 48 -9.66 -12.62 6.36
C ILE A 48 -9.25 -14.03 6.80
N GLU A 49 -8.54 -14.15 7.92
CA GLU A 49 -8.18 -15.44 8.51
C GLU A 49 -9.42 -16.28 8.82
N LEU A 50 -10.42 -15.67 9.45
CA LEU A 50 -11.65 -16.36 9.86
C LEU A 50 -12.46 -16.86 8.66
N ILE A 51 -12.48 -16.12 7.56
CA ILE A 51 -13.15 -16.53 6.30
C ILE A 51 -12.36 -17.65 5.63
N SER A 52 -11.04 -17.60 5.68
CA SER A 52 -10.16 -18.61 5.06
C SER A 52 -10.07 -19.90 5.85
N GLN A 53 -10.18 -19.80 7.19
CA GLN A 53 -10.02 -20.90 8.13
C GLN A 53 -11.12 -20.84 9.20
N ASN A 54 -11.58 -22.01 9.65
CA ASN A 54 -12.55 -22.08 10.73
C ASN A 54 -11.87 -21.95 12.09
N LEU A 55 -11.38 -20.75 12.41
CA LEU A 55 -10.71 -20.45 13.68
C LEU A 55 -11.73 -20.36 14.82
N PRO A 56 -11.30 -20.61 16.09
CA PRO A 56 -12.17 -20.47 17.24
C PRO A 56 -12.78 -19.05 17.34
N ILE A 57 -14.09 -19.00 17.61
CA ILE A 57 -14.84 -17.78 17.87
C ILE A 57 -15.46 -17.84 19.26
N LEU A 58 -15.55 -16.71 19.95
CA LEU A 58 -16.17 -16.61 21.28
C LEU A 58 -17.70 -16.70 21.19
N TYR A 59 -18.28 -16.12 20.15
CA TYR A 59 -19.71 -16.06 19.92
C TYR A 59 -20.03 -15.94 18.43
N GLY A 60 -21.24 -16.37 18.04
CA GLY A 60 -21.74 -16.24 16.67
C GLY A 60 -21.74 -17.54 15.88
N ARG A 61 -22.00 -17.41 14.59
CA ARG A 61 -22.09 -18.53 13.63
C ARG A 61 -21.54 -18.11 12.27
N ILE A 62 -20.94 -19.06 11.56
CA ILE A 62 -20.44 -18.86 10.19
C ILE A 62 -21.03 -19.95 9.30
N TYR A 63 -21.65 -19.52 8.22
CA TYR A 63 -22.22 -20.38 7.20
C TYR A 63 -21.49 -20.18 5.88
N PHE A 64 -21.21 -21.28 5.20
CA PHE A 64 -20.63 -21.28 3.86
C PHE A 64 -21.50 -22.15 2.95
N HIS A 65 -22.03 -21.58 1.84
CA HIS A 65 -23.08 -22.22 1.02
C HIS A 65 -24.27 -22.70 1.87
N GLU A 66 -24.76 -21.84 2.77
CA GLU A 66 -25.87 -22.13 3.71
C GLU A 66 -25.58 -23.25 4.73
N GLU A 67 -24.42 -23.93 4.64
CA GLU A 67 -23.99 -24.92 5.63
C GLU A 67 -23.27 -24.24 6.80
N LEU A 68 -23.61 -24.65 8.04
CA LEU A 68 -22.95 -24.19 9.24
C LEU A 68 -21.53 -24.80 9.30
N VAL A 69 -20.50 -23.97 9.10
CA VAL A 69 -19.09 -24.41 9.09
C VAL A 69 -18.37 -24.09 10.40
N ASN A 70 -18.84 -23.11 11.17
CA ASN A 70 -18.23 -22.71 12.43
C ASN A 70 -19.25 -22.10 13.39
N ASN A 71 -19.12 -22.38 14.68
CA ASN A 71 -19.90 -21.77 15.74
C ASN A 71 -19.10 -21.72 17.05
N TYR A 72 -19.61 -21.00 18.05
CA TYR A 72 -18.95 -20.85 19.36
C TYR A 72 -18.81 -22.15 20.17
N ALA A 73 -19.61 -23.19 19.88
CA ALA A 73 -19.55 -24.47 20.55
C ALA A 73 -18.60 -25.46 19.85
N HIS A 74 -18.46 -25.34 18.53
CA HIS A 74 -17.65 -26.24 17.73
C HIS A 74 -16.93 -25.46 16.63
N SER A 75 -15.62 -25.33 16.78
CA SER A 75 -14.76 -24.91 15.68
C SER A 75 -13.90 -26.10 15.24
N SER A 76 -13.98 -26.46 13.99
CA SER A 76 -13.07 -27.41 13.38
C SER A 76 -12.01 -26.59 12.63
N ASN A 77 -10.73 -26.74 12.93
CA ASN A 77 -9.63 -26.11 12.17
C ASN A 77 -9.56 -26.64 10.74
N THR A 78 -10.63 -26.44 9.97
CA THR A 78 -10.74 -26.82 8.57
C THR A 78 -10.58 -25.60 7.69
N LEU A 79 -9.93 -25.78 6.53
CA LEU A 79 -9.78 -24.71 5.54
C LEU A 79 -11.08 -24.62 4.71
N ASN A 80 -11.62 -23.42 4.62
CA ASN A 80 -12.70 -23.13 3.69
C ASN A 80 -12.18 -23.11 2.25
N LYS A 81 -13.06 -23.34 1.27
CA LYS A 81 -12.73 -23.22 -0.15
C LYS A 81 -12.69 -21.74 -0.56
N VAL A 82 -11.79 -20.98 0.04
CA VAL A 82 -11.55 -19.56 -0.21
C VAL A 82 -10.12 -19.41 -0.70
N TYR A 83 -9.90 -18.49 -1.62
CA TYR A 83 -8.57 -18.11 -2.08
C TYR A 83 -8.33 -16.63 -1.75
N VAL A 84 -7.14 -16.29 -1.28
CA VAL A 84 -6.77 -14.91 -0.93
C VAL A 84 -5.67 -14.44 -1.88
N ILE A 85 -5.94 -13.35 -2.59
CA ILE A 85 -4.99 -12.62 -3.45
C ILE A 85 -4.49 -11.42 -2.65
N GLU A 86 -3.20 -11.40 -2.34
CA GLU A 86 -2.55 -10.37 -1.51
C GLU A 86 -1.06 -10.26 -1.83
N ASP A 87 -0.39 -9.23 -1.33
CA ASP A 87 1.08 -9.13 -1.35
C ASP A 87 1.66 -9.41 0.06
N PRO A 88 2.70 -10.25 0.19
CA PRO A 88 3.37 -11.01 -0.87
C PRO A 88 2.54 -12.17 -1.44
N THR A 89 2.69 -12.40 -2.74
CA THR A 89 1.99 -13.49 -3.45
C THR A 89 2.29 -14.87 -2.86
N LYS A 90 1.28 -15.75 -2.85
CA LYS A 90 1.40 -17.16 -2.46
C LYS A 90 1.86 -18.08 -3.60
N LEU A 91 2.25 -17.53 -4.73
CA LEU A 91 2.82 -18.29 -5.84
C LEU A 91 4.26 -18.72 -5.52
N VAL A 92 4.64 -19.88 -6.02
CA VAL A 92 6.02 -20.39 -5.89
C VAL A 92 6.87 -19.73 -6.97
N LYS A 93 7.84 -18.91 -6.56
CA LYS A 93 8.63 -18.04 -7.44
C LYS A 93 9.44 -18.79 -8.48
N ASP A 94 10.06 -19.91 -8.08
CA ASP A 94 10.96 -20.72 -8.92
C ASP A 94 10.21 -21.62 -9.92
N LEU A 95 8.90 -21.73 -9.81
CA LEU A 95 8.09 -22.56 -10.71
C LEU A 95 7.50 -21.72 -11.85
N SER A 96 7.20 -22.42 -12.96
CA SER A 96 6.53 -21.78 -14.09
C SER A 96 5.09 -21.36 -13.76
N VAL A 97 4.55 -20.45 -14.56
CA VAL A 97 3.15 -20.03 -14.46
C VAL A 97 2.20 -21.23 -14.59
N ALA A 98 2.44 -22.11 -15.58
CA ALA A 98 1.62 -23.29 -15.79
C ALA A 98 1.66 -24.26 -14.61
N ASP A 99 2.81 -24.43 -13.98
CA ASP A 99 2.96 -25.28 -12.79
C ASP A 99 2.21 -24.70 -11.60
N ASN A 100 2.30 -23.38 -11.37
CA ASN A 100 1.56 -22.70 -10.31
C ASN A 100 0.05 -22.83 -10.47
N VAL A 101 -0.48 -22.70 -11.70
CA VAL A 101 -1.92 -22.75 -11.98
C VAL A 101 -2.46 -24.19 -11.87
N PHE A 102 -1.76 -25.17 -12.43
CA PHE A 102 -2.33 -26.51 -12.62
C PHE A 102 -1.78 -27.59 -11.68
N VAL A 103 -0.47 -27.56 -11.37
CA VAL A 103 0.20 -28.64 -10.62
C VAL A 103 0.01 -28.46 -9.12
N LEU A 104 0.16 -27.23 -8.61
CA LEU A 104 0.06 -26.93 -7.19
C LEU A 104 -1.37 -26.91 -6.64
N ARG A 105 -2.37 -27.24 -7.47
CA ARG A 105 -3.76 -27.31 -7.00
C ARG A 105 -4.00 -28.56 -6.15
N ARG A 106 -4.84 -28.47 -5.13
CA ARG A 106 -5.27 -29.62 -4.34
C ARG A 106 -5.98 -30.65 -5.22
N GLY A 107 -5.62 -31.93 -5.06
CA GLY A 107 -6.24 -33.03 -5.81
C GLY A 107 -5.57 -33.36 -7.13
N PHE A 108 -4.48 -32.68 -7.51
CA PHE A 108 -3.68 -33.09 -8.65
C PHE A 108 -2.96 -34.42 -8.33
N ARG A 109 -3.29 -35.50 -9.09
CA ARG A 109 -2.80 -36.86 -8.82
C ARG A 109 -1.95 -37.44 -9.96
N ASN A 110 -1.58 -36.65 -10.95
CA ASN A 110 -0.80 -37.17 -12.08
C ASN A 110 0.68 -37.22 -11.71
N TYR A 111 1.24 -38.40 -11.78
CA TYR A 111 2.67 -38.66 -11.56
C TYR A 111 3.55 -38.18 -12.72
N VAL A 112 2.98 -37.99 -13.91
CA VAL A 112 3.67 -37.50 -15.09
C VAL A 112 3.09 -36.16 -15.53
N ILE A 113 3.90 -35.12 -15.42
CA ILE A 113 3.55 -33.78 -15.83
C ILE A 113 3.93 -33.61 -17.31
N LYS A 114 2.93 -33.38 -18.16
CA LYS A 114 3.15 -33.07 -19.57
C LYS A 114 3.10 -31.54 -19.77
N SER A 115 4.22 -30.86 -19.58
CA SER A 115 4.31 -29.39 -19.60
C SER A 115 3.71 -28.77 -20.87
N HIS A 116 3.82 -29.41 -22.05
CA HIS A 116 3.22 -28.91 -23.28
C HIS A 116 1.69 -28.88 -23.24
N VAL A 117 1.05 -29.83 -22.52
CA VAL A 117 -0.41 -29.88 -22.35
C VAL A 117 -0.85 -28.73 -21.44
N LEU A 118 -0.15 -28.54 -20.31
CA LEU A 118 -0.47 -27.48 -19.35
C LEU A 118 -0.29 -26.10 -19.98
N ASN A 119 0.81 -25.90 -20.73
CA ASN A 119 1.03 -24.63 -21.44
C ASN A 119 -0.04 -24.36 -22.52
N ARG A 120 -0.51 -25.40 -23.20
CA ARG A 120 -1.60 -25.24 -24.17
C ARG A 120 -2.93 -24.86 -23.51
N GLN A 121 -3.25 -25.50 -22.39
CA GLN A 121 -4.45 -25.17 -21.59
C GLN A 121 -4.38 -23.75 -21.05
N LEU A 122 -3.22 -23.35 -20.52
CA LEU A 122 -3.01 -21.99 -20.03
C LEU A 122 -3.17 -20.97 -21.14
N LYS A 123 -2.58 -21.24 -22.32
CA LYS A 123 -2.71 -20.34 -23.47
C LYS A 123 -4.17 -20.11 -23.86
N MET A 124 -4.99 -21.16 -23.86
CA MET A 124 -6.43 -21.00 -24.13
C MET A 124 -7.12 -20.10 -23.12
N LEU A 125 -6.80 -20.24 -21.82
CA LEU A 125 -7.35 -19.37 -20.78
C LEU A 125 -6.84 -17.92 -20.93
N MET A 126 -5.59 -17.73 -21.27
CA MET A 126 -5.00 -16.39 -21.47
C MET A 126 -5.57 -15.70 -22.71
N ASP A 127 -5.78 -16.44 -23.79
CA ASP A 127 -6.38 -15.92 -25.02
C ASP A 127 -7.85 -15.46 -24.76
N GLU A 128 -8.61 -16.15 -23.91
CA GLU A 128 -9.95 -15.73 -23.49
C GLU A 128 -9.94 -14.41 -22.69
N LEU A 129 -8.85 -14.12 -22.00
CA LEU A 129 -8.69 -12.93 -21.15
C LEU A 129 -8.03 -11.75 -21.90
N ASP A 130 -7.60 -11.94 -23.13
CA ASP A 130 -6.77 -10.98 -23.87
C ASP A 130 -5.49 -10.59 -23.13
N ILE A 131 -4.83 -11.59 -22.50
CA ILE A 131 -3.60 -11.43 -21.73
C ILE A 131 -2.51 -12.32 -22.33
N GLN A 132 -1.30 -11.77 -22.45
CA GLN A 132 -0.17 -12.49 -23.01
C GLN A 132 0.86 -12.81 -21.92
N ILE A 133 0.72 -13.97 -21.28
CA ILE A 133 1.73 -14.52 -20.37
C ILE A 133 2.11 -15.92 -20.87
N ASP A 134 3.41 -16.14 -21.09
CA ASP A 134 3.87 -17.49 -21.47
C ASP A 134 3.86 -18.40 -20.24
N GLY A 135 3.21 -19.55 -20.38
CA GLY A 135 3.12 -20.55 -19.32
C GLY A 135 4.46 -21.11 -18.84
N LYS A 136 5.54 -20.98 -19.62
CA LYS A 136 6.90 -21.39 -19.25
C LYS A 136 7.65 -20.35 -18.42
N THR A 137 7.17 -19.12 -18.38
CA THR A 137 7.80 -18.02 -17.62
C THR A 137 7.79 -18.36 -16.13
N GLN A 138 8.89 -18.10 -15.46
CA GLN A 138 8.97 -18.23 -13.99
C GLN A 138 8.21 -17.07 -13.34
N VAL A 139 7.55 -17.37 -12.22
CA VAL A 139 6.74 -16.37 -11.51
C VAL A 139 7.57 -15.22 -10.95
N GLU A 140 8.84 -15.44 -10.68
CA GLU A 140 9.75 -14.41 -10.14
C GLU A 140 9.84 -13.18 -11.05
N VAL A 141 9.89 -13.38 -12.38
CA VAL A 141 10.06 -12.29 -13.37
C VAL A 141 8.76 -11.59 -13.76
N LEU A 142 7.62 -12.05 -13.27
CA LEU A 142 6.32 -11.46 -13.56
C LEU A 142 6.14 -10.11 -12.85
N SER A 143 5.46 -9.19 -13.52
CA SER A 143 4.96 -7.96 -12.91
C SER A 143 3.93 -8.25 -11.80
N PRO A 144 3.68 -7.32 -10.87
CA PRO A 144 2.64 -7.48 -9.86
C PRO A 144 1.25 -7.78 -10.45
N PHE A 145 0.88 -7.12 -11.54
CA PHE A 145 -0.37 -7.38 -12.26
C PHE A 145 -0.44 -8.82 -12.78
N GLU A 146 0.61 -9.29 -13.47
CA GLU A 146 0.66 -10.65 -14.00
C GLU A 146 0.58 -11.70 -12.89
N LYS A 147 1.23 -11.46 -11.74
CA LYS A 147 1.11 -12.34 -10.56
C LYS A 147 -0.34 -12.44 -10.08
N CYS A 148 -1.05 -11.33 -9.99
CA CYS A 148 -2.47 -11.33 -9.61
C CYS A 148 -3.36 -12.08 -10.60
N VAL A 149 -3.09 -11.95 -11.90
CA VAL A 149 -3.78 -12.73 -12.94
C VAL A 149 -3.54 -14.22 -12.75
N VAL A 150 -2.30 -14.62 -12.50
CA VAL A 150 -1.95 -16.03 -12.27
C VAL A 150 -2.64 -16.57 -11.00
N GLU A 151 -2.70 -15.80 -9.92
CA GLU A 151 -3.42 -16.17 -8.70
C GLU A 151 -4.93 -16.32 -8.95
N LEU A 152 -5.52 -15.38 -9.69
CA LEU A 152 -6.93 -15.43 -10.06
C LEU A 152 -7.23 -16.70 -10.89
N LEU A 153 -6.42 -16.99 -11.91
CA LEU A 153 -6.56 -18.20 -12.72
C LEU A 153 -6.38 -19.47 -11.91
N LYS A 154 -5.43 -19.51 -10.99
CA LYS A 154 -5.22 -20.60 -10.05
C LYS A 154 -6.47 -20.85 -9.21
N ALA A 155 -7.02 -19.78 -8.60
CA ALA A 155 -8.24 -19.87 -7.79
C ALA A 155 -9.43 -20.40 -8.59
N VAL A 156 -9.66 -19.88 -9.79
CA VAL A 156 -10.73 -20.32 -10.68
C VAL A 156 -10.55 -21.77 -11.13
N THR A 157 -9.32 -22.15 -11.52
CA THR A 157 -8.98 -23.53 -11.92
C THR A 157 -9.16 -24.53 -10.76
N MET A 158 -8.96 -24.08 -9.52
CA MET A 158 -9.24 -24.88 -8.32
C MET A 158 -10.74 -25.01 -8.01
N GLY A 159 -11.60 -24.34 -8.76
CA GLY A 159 -13.05 -24.32 -8.54
C GLY A 159 -13.47 -23.56 -7.29
N VAL A 160 -12.67 -22.59 -6.85
CA VAL A 160 -12.98 -21.72 -5.71
C VAL A 160 -14.17 -20.85 -6.05
N LYS A 161 -15.11 -20.71 -5.11
CA LYS A 161 -16.34 -19.92 -5.29
C LYS A 161 -16.31 -18.57 -4.60
N LEU A 162 -15.39 -18.37 -3.63
CA LEU A 162 -15.17 -17.10 -2.96
C LEU A 162 -13.69 -16.75 -3.01
N ILE A 163 -13.36 -15.60 -3.60
CA ILE A 163 -12.01 -15.06 -3.69
C ILE A 163 -11.96 -13.77 -2.88
N VAL A 164 -11.00 -13.70 -1.95
CA VAL A 164 -10.68 -12.47 -1.21
C VAL A 164 -9.59 -11.74 -1.98
N VAL A 165 -9.81 -10.47 -2.28
CA VAL A 165 -8.83 -9.57 -2.91
C VAL A 165 -8.49 -8.50 -1.89
N ARG A 166 -7.23 -8.45 -1.44
CA ARG A 166 -6.78 -7.58 -0.36
C ARG A 166 -5.86 -6.49 -0.85
N ASP A 167 -6.21 -5.23 -0.59
CA ASP A 167 -5.37 -4.03 -0.75
C ASP A 167 -4.59 -3.96 -2.07
N ILE A 168 -5.22 -4.39 -3.16
CA ILE A 168 -4.57 -4.62 -4.46
C ILE A 168 -4.01 -3.34 -5.08
N CYS A 169 -4.59 -2.18 -4.81
CA CYS A 169 -4.11 -0.89 -5.28
C CYS A 169 -2.73 -0.51 -4.71
N ASN A 170 -2.28 -1.18 -3.64
CA ASN A 170 -0.99 -0.89 -3.03
C ASN A 170 0.19 -1.43 -3.85
N PHE A 171 -0.04 -2.42 -4.73
CA PHE A 171 1.03 -3.10 -5.46
C PHE A 171 0.77 -3.25 -6.97
N ILE A 172 -0.45 -3.03 -7.46
CA ILE A 172 -0.74 -2.94 -8.90
C ILE A 172 -0.76 -1.47 -9.33
N SER A 173 -0.21 -1.18 -10.52
CA SER A 173 -0.23 0.17 -11.07
C SER A 173 -1.64 0.70 -11.32
N SER A 174 -1.81 2.02 -11.27
CA SER A 174 -3.10 2.66 -11.57
C SER A 174 -3.60 2.39 -13.00
N ALA A 175 -2.70 2.07 -13.94
CA ALA A 175 -3.03 1.68 -15.31
C ALA A 175 -3.53 0.23 -15.44
N ASP A 176 -3.03 -0.67 -14.58
CA ASP A 176 -3.36 -2.10 -14.63
C ASP A 176 -4.53 -2.47 -13.71
N LEU A 177 -4.77 -1.69 -12.66
CA LEU A 177 -5.88 -1.91 -11.73
C LEU A 177 -7.25 -2.01 -12.44
N PRO A 178 -7.62 -1.12 -13.39
CA PRO A 178 -8.86 -1.27 -14.14
C PRO A 178 -8.93 -2.55 -15.00
N LYS A 179 -7.78 -3.03 -15.50
CA LYS A 179 -7.71 -4.29 -16.25
C LYS A 179 -8.03 -5.47 -15.33
N PHE A 180 -7.43 -5.50 -14.14
CA PHE A 180 -7.70 -6.55 -13.15
C PHE A 180 -9.13 -6.49 -12.64
N GLN A 181 -9.69 -5.31 -12.39
CA GLN A 181 -11.09 -5.13 -12.00
C GLN A 181 -12.07 -5.64 -13.07
N ARG A 182 -11.75 -5.51 -14.37
CA ARG A 182 -12.53 -6.13 -15.46
C ARG A 182 -12.54 -7.66 -15.38
N LEU A 183 -11.40 -8.28 -15.07
CA LEU A 183 -11.31 -9.73 -14.87
C LEU A 183 -12.17 -10.19 -13.69
N ILE A 184 -12.12 -9.49 -12.57
CA ILE A 184 -12.96 -9.76 -11.40
C ILE A 184 -14.45 -9.72 -11.80
N ARG A 185 -14.89 -8.68 -12.50
CA ARG A 185 -16.29 -8.56 -12.96
C ARG A 185 -16.68 -9.67 -13.93
N MET A 186 -15.80 -10.07 -14.82
CA MET A 186 -16.05 -11.17 -15.75
C MET A 186 -16.28 -12.48 -15.00
N TYR A 187 -15.44 -12.82 -14.04
CA TYR A 187 -15.60 -14.03 -13.23
C TYR A 187 -16.77 -13.94 -12.25
N ALA A 188 -17.10 -12.76 -11.75
CA ALA A 188 -18.30 -12.54 -10.95
C ALA A 188 -19.57 -12.83 -11.75
N ALA A 189 -19.62 -12.41 -13.02
CA ALA A 189 -20.72 -12.75 -13.94
C ALA A 189 -20.81 -14.26 -14.24
N GLN A 190 -19.72 -15.02 -14.08
CA GLN A 190 -19.67 -16.48 -14.19
C GLN A 190 -19.99 -17.20 -12.86
N GLY A 191 -20.37 -16.46 -11.81
CA GLY A 191 -20.80 -17.00 -10.51
C GLY A 191 -19.68 -17.18 -9.48
N VAL A 192 -18.49 -16.61 -9.70
CA VAL A 192 -17.46 -16.50 -8.67
C VAL A 192 -17.76 -15.27 -7.81
N SER A 193 -17.73 -15.42 -6.49
CA SER A 193 -17.98 -14.31 -5.56
C SER A 193 -16.66 -13.71 -5.10
N PHE A 194 -16.67 -12.41 -4.83
CA PHE A 194 -15.47 -11.71 -4.39
C PHE A 194 -15.73 -10.94 -3.10
N LEU A 195 -14.77 -11.01 -2.17
CA LEU A 195 -14.65 -10.10 -1.04
C LEU A 195 -13.49 -9.16 -1.32
N TYR A 196 -13.80 -7.92 -1.64
CA TYR A 196 -12.84 -6.89 -1.97
C TYR A 196 -12.54 -6.06 -0.73
N VAL A 197 -11.40 -6.33 -0.09
CA VAL A 197 -10.97 -5.67 1.14
C VAL A 197 -9.98 -4.57 0.79
N CYS A 198 -10.28 -3.34 1.15
CA CYS A 198 -9.42 -2.20 0.87
C CYS A 198 -9.61 -1.08 1.90
N ASN A 199 -8.63 -0.19 1.96
CA ASN A 199 -8.65 1.01 2.78
C ASN A 199 -9.12 2.25 2.00
N HIS A 200 -9.31 2.13 0.67
CA HIS A 200 -9.72 3.22 -0.22
C HIS A 200 -11.15 3.03 -0.71
N HIS A 201 -12.07 3.85 -0.21
CA HIS A 201 -13.47 3.77 -0.61
C HIS A 201 -13.70 4.10 -2.10
N GLU A 202 -12.89 4.99 -2.69
CA GLU A 202 -12.98 5.33 -4.11
C GLU A 202 -12.74 4.12 -5.01
N GLU A 203 -11.84 3.25 -4.61
CA GLU A 203 -11.57 2.01 -5.32
C GLU A 203 -12.76 1.05 -5.22
N ALA A 204 -13.25 0.83 -3.98
CA ALA A 204 -14.42 -0.01 -3.75
C ALA A 204 -15.66 0.48 -4.52
N PHE A 205 -15.86 1.80 -4.62
CA PHE A 205 -16.97 2.39 -5.38
C PHE A 205 -16.94 2.05 -6.87
N LYS A 206 -15.76 1.85 -7.44
CA LYS A 206 -15.62 1.51 -8.86
C LYS A 206 -16.02 0.08 -9.18
N ILE A 207 -15.78 -0.86 -8.28
CA ILE A 207 -15.91 -2.29 -8.58
C ILE A 207 -17.03 -2.99 -7.82
N CYS A 208 -17.30 -2.63 -6.56
CA CYS A 208 -18.20 -3.39 -5.70
C CYS A 208 -19.70 -3.19 -6.02
N ASP A 209 -20.51 -4.19 -5.71
CA ASP A 209 -21.97 -4.11 -5.78
C ASP A 209 -22.56 -3.57 -4.48
N ARG A 210 -21.98 -3.95 -3.34
CA ARG A 210 -22.25 -3.42 -2.00
C ARG A 210 -20.95 -3.22 -1.26
N ILE A 211 -20.96 -2.33 -0.25
CA ILE A 211 -19.79 -2.03 0.59
C ILE A 211 -20.19 -2.02 2.05
N SER A 212 -19.45 -2.75 2.86
CA SER A 212 -19.49 -2.68 4.32
C SER A 212 -18.38 -1.75 4.83
N LEU A 213 -18.73 -0.77 5.65
CA LEU A 213 -17.76 0.05 6.37
C LEU A 213 -17.42 -0.65 7.68
N MET A 214 -16.15 -0.96 7.89
CA MET A 214 -15.65 -1.68 9.06
C MET A 214 -14.75 -0.77 9.90
N GLU A 215 -14.99 -0.73 11.20
CA GLU A 215 -14.17 -0.02 12.18
C GLU A 215 -14.11 -0.81 13.48
N ASN A 216 -12.95 -0.92 14.09
CA ASN A 216 -12.73 -1.64 15.37
C ASN A 216 -13.34 -3.05 15.38
N GLY A 217 -13.23 -3.79 14.28
CA GLY A 217 -13.78 -5.15 14.18
C GLY A 217 -15.31 -5.24 14.07
N LYS A 218 -15.99 -4.12 13.79
CA LYS A 218 -17.47 -4.04 13.61
C LYS A 218 -17.83 -3.54 12.25
N ILE A 219 -18.92 -4.03 11.68
CA ILE A 219 -19.56 -3.40 10.52
C ILE A 219 -20.46 -2.27 11.02
N LEU A 220 -20.11 -1.04 10.68
CA LEU A 220 -20.87 0.16 11.06
C LEU A 220 -22.06 0.37 10.13
N ARG A 221 -21.87 0.11 8.83
CA ARG A 221 -22.87 0.37 7.80
C ARG A 221 -22.61 -0.48 6.56
N VAL A 222 -23.70 -0.85 5.89
CA VAL A 222 -23.67 -1.44 4.54
C VAL A 222 -24.26 -0.42 3.58
N LEU A 223 -23.56 -0.16 2.48
CA LEU A 223 -23.98 0.73 1.40
C LEU A 223 -24.28 -0.10 0.16
N GLU A 224 -25.44 0.15 -0.44
CA GLU A 224 -25.82 -0.37 -1.76
C GLU A 224 -25.22 0.53 -2.85
N ARG A 225 -24.97 0.01 -4.05
CA ARG A 225 -24.35 0.74 -5.17
C ARG A 225 -25.04 2.08 -5.50
N ALA A 226 -26.36 2.14 -5.39
CA ALA A 226 -27.13 3.37 -5.60
C ALA A 226 -26.79 4.49 -4.58
N ASN A 227 -26.20 4.12 -3.45
CA ASN A 227 -25.85 5.00 -2.34
C ASN A 227 -24.34 5.23 -2.22
N PHE A 228 -23.53 4.93 -3.23
CA PHE A 228 -22.10 5.20 -3.25
C PHE A 228 -21.85 6.70 -3.43
N ARG A 229 -21.87 7.45 -2.32
CA ARG A 229 -21.65 8.89 -2.28
C ARG A 229 -20.64 9.21 -1.18
N ARG A 230 -19.68 10.07 -1.49
CA ARG A 230 -18.66 10.53 -0.53
C ARG A 230 -19.26 11.14 0.74
N GLU A 231 -20.42 11.80 0.64
CA GLU A 231 -21.13 12.42 1.76
C GLU A 231 -21.53 11.40 2.84
N LEU A 232 -21.84 10.16 2.43
CA LEU A 232 -22.23 9.10 3.37
C LEU A 232 -21.04 8.49 4.11
N ILE A 233 -19.83 8.70 3.61
CA ILE A 233 -18.58 8.24 4.25
C ILE A 233 -17.90 9.37 5.03
N LYS A 234 -18.11 10.65 4.64
CA LYS A 234 -17.55 11.82 5.34
C LYS A 234 -17.65 11.78 6.87
N PRO A 235 -18.76 11.35 7.51
CA PRO A 235 -18.84 11.30 8.97
C PRO A 235 -17.83 10.36 9.63
N TYR A 236 -17.28 9.42 8.88
CA TYR A 236 -16.30 8.45 9.34
C TYR A 236 -14.85 8.88 9.06
N TYR A 237 -14.65 10.00 8.33
CA TYR A 237 -13.34 10.63 8.20
C TYR A 237 -13.06 11.45 9.46
N VAL A 238 -11.98 11.13 10.15
CA VAL A 238 -11.51 11.94 11.26
C VAL A 238 -11.10 13.30 10.73
N ASN A 239 -11.85 14.32 11.12
CA ASN A 239 -11.61 15.76 10.94
C ASN A 239 -11.19 16.20 9.53
N ALA A 240 -12.02 17.04 8.93
CA ALA A 240 -11.68 17.80 7.73
C ALA A 240 -10.34 18.52 7.97
N PHE A 241 -9.28 18.06 7.29
CA PHE A 241 -7.97 18.68 7.37
C PHE A 241 -8.10 20.15 6.94
N HIS A 242 -7.82 21.06 7.84
CA HIS A 242 -7.54 22.43 7.45
C HIS A 242 -6.19 22.40 6.73
N ARG A 243 -6.26 22.45 5.41
CA ARG A 243 -5.11 22.52 4.55
C ARG A 243 -4.50 23.91 4.70
N GLU A 244 -3.39 24.02 5.44
CA GLU A 244 -2.65 25.25 5.49
C GLU A 244 -1.89 25.44 4.17
N GLU A 245 -2.10 26.56 3.51
CA GLU A 245 -1.28 26.97 2.38
C GLU A 245 0.06 27.45 2.90
N ILE A 246 1.11 26.66 2.64
CA ILE A 246 2.47 27.05 2.92
C ILE A 246 3.04 27.59 1.61
N PRO A 247 3.20 28.94 1.47
CA PRO A 247 3.77 29.50 0.27
C PRO A 247 5.23 29.09 0.14
N HIS A 248 5.58 28.41 -0.93
CA HIS A 248 6.98 28.22 -1.29
C HIS A 248 7.46 29.41 -2.12
N LYS A 249 8.73 29.77 -1.98
CA LYS A 249 9.33 30.86 -2.76
C LYS A 249 9.84 30.29 -4.07
N GLU A 250 9.27 30.71 -5.18
CA GLU A 250 9.79 30.41 -6.51
C GLU A 250 11.25 30.85 -6.64
N GLY A 251 12.07 30.01 -7.29
CA GLY A 251 13.46 30.33 -7.62
C GLY A 251 14.53 29.68 -6.73
N ASN A 252 14.16 28.96 -5.67
CA ASN A 252 15.12 28.23 -4.82
C ASN A 252 15.13 26.74 -5.10
N GLY A 253 15.65 26.34 -6.27
CA GLY A 253 15.78 24.93 -6.65
C GLY A 253 16.71 24.15 -5.71
N VAL A 254 16.19 23.04 -5.17
CA VAL A 254 16.97 22.12 -4.33
C VAL A 254 17.51 20.96 -5.15
N LEU A 255 16.70 20.41 -6.06
CA LEU A 255 17.07 19.27 -6.90
C LEU A 255 16.66 19.52 -8.34
N GLY A 256 17.53 19.22 -9.29
CA GLY A 256 17.25 19.24 -10.72
C GLY A 256 17.75 17.97 -11.41
N PHE A 257 16.88 17.35 -12.20
CA PHE A 257 17.20 16.30 -13.16
C PHE A 257 17.22 16.94 -14.56
N HIS A 258 18.28 16.70 -15.32
CA HIS A 258 18.49 17.23 -16.67
C HIS A 258 18.79 16.09 -17.62
N ASP A 259 17.83 15.70 -18.42
CA ASP A 259 17.92 14.65 -19.44
C ASP A 259 18.53 13.33 -18.93
N VAL A 260 18.15 12.94 -17.70
CA VAL A 260 18.70 11.78 -17.02
C VAL A 260 18.25 10.48 -17.67
N VAL A 261 19.22 9.64 -18.03
CA VAL A 261 19.03 8.32 -18.63
C VAL A 261 19.60 7.25 -17.72
N THR A 262 18.81 6.23 -17.45
CA THR A 262 19.20 4.97 -16.80
C THR A 262 18.61 3.80 -17.60
N ASN A 263 18.50 2.62 -17.01
CA ASN A 263 17.82 1.50 -17.64
C ASN A 263 16.32 1.76 -17.84
N ASN A 264 15.68 2.46 -16.89
CA ASN A 264 14.24 2.72 -16.90
C ASN A 264 13.89 4.20 -17.07
N MET A 265 14.81 5.12 -16.82
CA MET A 265 14.66 6.56 -17.12
C MET A 265 15.18 6.87 -18.53
N ASN A 266 14.40 7.61 -19.31
CA ASN A 266 14.69 7.87 -20.72
C ASN A 266 14.66 9.38 -21.02
N GLY A 267 15.63 10.14 -20.47
CA GLY A 267 15.70 11.60 -20.59
C GLY A 267 14.76 12.30 -19.62
N LEU A 268 14.72 11.85 -18.36
CA LEU A 268 13.86 12.42 -17.33
C LEU A 268 14.41 13.78 -16.89
N SER A 269 13.56 14.81 -16.97
CA SER A 269 13.90 16.19 -16.60
C SER A 269 12.81 16.79 -15.75
N PHE A 270 13.16 17.27 -14.55
CA PHE A 270 12.29 18.01 -13.64
C PHE A 270 13.11 18.79 -12.59
N ARG A 271 12.46 19.72 -11.89
CA ARG A 271 13.06 20.51 -10.83
C ARG A 271 12.17 20.52 -9.59
N ILE A 272 12.79 20.49 -8.40
CA ILE A 272 12.11 20.55 -7.10
C ILE A 272 12.58 21.79 -6.35
N GLU A 273 11.65 22.54 -5.80
CA GLU A 273 11.90 23.75 -5.03
C GLU A 273 11.99 23.49 -3.52
N LYS A 274 12.60 24.38 -2.79
CA LYS A 274 12.73 24.27 -1.33
C LYS A 274 11.38 24.34 -0.62
N GLY A 275 11.07 23.35 0.22
CA GLY A 275 9.80 23.27 0.96
C GLY A 275 8.61 22.85 0.09
N GLU A 276 8.84 22.51 -1.17
CA GLU A 276 7.84 21.98 -2.07
C GLU A 276 7.56 20.51 -1.79
N CYS A 277 6.32 20.07 -1.97
CA CYS A 277 5.95 18.65 -2.01
C CYS A 277 5.49 18.29 -3.43
N VAL A 278 6.22 17.40 -4.07
CA VAL A 278 5.94 16.94 -5.44
C VAL A 278 5.61 15.47 -5.43
N ILE A 279 4.52 15.09 -6.10
CA ILE A 279 4.24 13.69 -6.43
C ILE A 279 4.95 13.37 -7.73
N LEU A 280 5.76 12.33 -7.75
CA LEU A 280 6.22 11.69 -8.97
C LEU A 280 5.38 10.42 -9.16
N LEU A 281 4.41 10.52 -10.06
CA LEU A 281 3.48 9.43 -10.37
C LEU A 281 4.11 8.54 -11.44
N ASP A 282 4.63 7.40 -11.03
CA ASP A 282 5.23 6.39 -11.91
C ASP A 282 4.19 5.34 -12.28
N ILE A 283 3.47 5.57 -13.37
CA ILE A 283 2.35 4.73 -13.81
C ILE A 283 2.79 3.29 -14.09
N ASN A 284 3.99 3.12 -14.61
CA ASN A 284 4.52 1.80 -15.01
C ASN A 284 5.32 1.10 -13.90
N HIS A 285 5.49 1.75 -12.75
CA HIS A 285 6.25 1.21 -11.61
C HIS A 285 7.71 0.83 -11.95
N THR A 286 8.37 1.62 -12.80
CA THR A 286 9.72 1.29 -13.32
C THR A 286 10.78 2.31 -12.93
N VAL A 287 10.40 3.56 -12.70
CA VAL A 287 11.32 4.70 -12.55
C VAL A 287 11.65 4.98 -11.09
N ALA A 288 10.71 4.69 -10.18
CA ALA A 288 10.85 5.01 -8.75
C ALA A 288 12.08 4.33 -8.11
N ASP A 289 12.33 3.05 -8.45
CA ASP A 289 13.49 2.31 -7.95
C ASP A 289 14.81 2.89 -8.48
N ASP A 290 14.88 3.21 -9.78
CA ASP A 290 16.06 3.82 -10.36
C ASP A 290 16.36 5.19 -9.73
N ILE A 291 15.34 6.02 -9.46
CA ILE A 291 15.53 7.30 -8.77
C ILE A 291 16.12 7.08 -7.37
N VAL A 292 15.55 6.16 -6.59
CA VAL A 292 16.07 5.86 -5.25
C VAL A 292 17.53 5.40 -5.32
N ARG A 293 17.86 4.46 -6.21
CA ARG A 293 19.22 3.92 -6.35
C ARG A 293 20.23 4.95 -6.84
N VAL A 294 19.85 5.79 -7.82
CA VAL A 294 20.72 6.88 -8.31
C VAL A 294 20.93 7.92 -7.22
N MET A 295 19.86 8.34 -6.55
CA MET A 295 19.96 9.35 -5.49
C MET A 295 20.66 8.84 -4.24
N ASN A 296 20.72 7.53 -4.03
CA ASN A 296 21.46 6.88 -2.95
C ASN A 296 22.91 6.50 -3.34
N GLY A 297 23.33 6.74 -4.59
CA GLY A 297 24.66 6.42 -5.08
C GLY A 297 24.92 4.92 -5.32
N GLU A 298 23.84 4.14 -5.53
CA GLU A 298 23.89 2.70 -5.80
C GLU A 298 23.86 2.40 -7.32
N MET A 299 23.51 3.40 -8.13
CA MET A 299 23.44 3.30 -9.58
C MET A 299 23.99 4.57 -10.22
N ASP A 300 24.78 4.42 -11.25
CA ASP A 300 25.26 5.55 -12.08
C ASP A 300 24.24 5.89 -13.16
N VAL A 301 24.18 7.16 -13.55
CA VAL A 301 23.43 7.61 -14.73
C VAL A 301 24.22 7.30 -16.00
N ILE A 302 23.50 6.81 -17.03
CA ILE A 302 24.12 6.53 -18.36
C ILE A 302 24.43 7.85 -19.07
N SER A 303 23.51 8.82 -19.01
CA SER A 303 23.69 10.18 -19.53
C SER A 303 22.80 11.18 -18.80
N GLY A 304 23.02 12.46 -19.06
CA GLY A 304 22.34 13.54 -18.34
C GLY A 304 23.06 13.98 -17.09
N GLU A 305 22.46 14.89 -16.34
CA GLU A 305 23.05 15.48 -15.14
C GLU A 305 22.01 15.64 -14.04
N ILE A 306 22.41 15.33 -12.80
CA ILE A 306 21.63 15.65 -11.61
C ILE A 306 22.34 16.77 -10.85
N ARG A 307 21.59 17.76 -10.39
CA ARG A 307 22.10 18.89 -9.60
C ARG A 307 21.38 18.98 -8.27
N LEU A 308 22.16 19.17 -7.20
CA LEU A 308 21.69 19.47 -5.86
C LEU A 308 22.14 20.87 -5.49
N GLU A 309 21.19 21.80 -5.25
CA GLU A 309 21.49 23.24 -5.03
C GLU A 309 22.39 23.81 -6.13
N GLU A 310 22.04 23.58 -7.39
CA GLU A 310 22.74 24.02 -8.61
C GLU A 310 24.17 23.42 -8.78
N LYS A 311 24.61 22.52 -7.89
CA LYS A 311 25.89 21.83 -7.99
C LYS A 311 25.71 20.43 -8.57
N PRO A 312 26.62 19.96 -9.44
CA PRO A 312 26.58 18.59 -9.92
C PRO A 312 26.54 17.59 -8.77
N TYR A 313 25.58 16.66 -8.83
CA TYR A 313 25.38 15.64 -7.82
C TYR A 313 25.91 14.30 -8.33
N ARG A 314 26.98 13.82 -7.72
CA ARG A 314 27.55 12.49 -7.98
C ARG A 314 27.99 11.89 -6.66
N LEU A 315 27.45 10.75 -6.31
CA LEU A 315 27.78 10.00 -5.10
C LEU A 315 28.57 8.74 -5.45
N LYS A 316 29.36 8.29 -4.48
CA LYS A 316 30.10 7.01 -4.54
C LYS A 316 29.53 5.96 -3.57
N SER A 317 28.66 6.37 -2.65
CA SER A 317 28.10 5.47 -1.64
C SER A 317 26.83 6.07 -1.00
N SER A 318 25.95 5.19 -0.50
CA SER A 318 24.68 5.56 0.16
C SER A 318 24.87 6.46 1.39
N GLY A 319 25.95 6.29 2.17
CA GLY A 319 26.25 7.18 3.32
C GLY A 319 26.54 8.64 2.93
N GLU A 320 26.95 8.90 1.68
CA GLU A 320 27.19 10.26 1.19
C GLU A 320 25.86 11.00 0.90
N ALA A 321 24.79 10.28 0.51
CA ALA A 321 23.49 10.88 0.22
C ALA A 321 22.93 11.62 1.45
N LEU A 322 22.96 10.96 2.60
CA LEU A 322 22.51 11.56 3.85
C LEU A 322 23.31 12.80 4.23
N ARG A 323 24.66 12.76 4.09
CA ARG A 323 25.54 13.91 4.34
C ARG A 323 25.32 15.05 3.35
N ALA A 324 24.95 14.75 2.11
CA ALA A 324 24.56 15.76 1.12
C ALA A 324 23.22 16.43 1.44
N GLY A 325 22.45 15.86 2.35
CA GLY A 325 21.13 16.34 2.79
C GLY A 325 19.96 15.65 2.11
N ILE A 326 20.14 14.42 1.63
CA ILE A 326 19.10 13.61 1.03
C ILE A 326 18.70 12.50 2.01
N ALA A 327 17.41 12.38 2.28
CA ALA A 327 16.87 11.32 3.13
C ALA A 327 15.78 10.53 2.40
N PHE A 328 15.54 9.32 2.87
CA PHE A 328 14.53 8.42 2.32
C PHE A 328 13.63 7.88 3.43
N ILE A 329 12.35 7.72 3.12
CA ILE A 329 11.40 6.91 3.88
C ILE A 329 10.85 5.86 2.91
N GLY A 330 11.12 4.59 3.19
CA GLY A 330 10.65 3.46 2.38
C GLY A 330 9.15 3.19 2.56
N GLN A 331 8.61 2.29 1.75
CA GLN A 331 7.21 1.88 1.79
C GLN A 331 6.83 1.27 3.15
N TYR A 332 7.71 0.46 3.75
CA TYR A 332 7.54 -0.18 5.05
C TYR A 332 8.53 0.42 6.07
N PRO A 333 8.30 1.64 6.56
CA PRO A 333 9.35 2.37 7.28
C PRO A 333 9.60 1.82 8.68
N VAL A 334 8.59 1.24 9.34
CA VAL A 334 8.73 0.76 10.72
C VAL A 334 9.73 -0.41 10.80
N PRO A 335 9.57 -1.54 10.07
CA PRO A 335 10.53 -2.63 10.15
C PRO A 335 11.88 -2.31 9.49
N GLY A 336 11.91 -1.39 8.51
CA GLY A 336 13.13 -1.08 7.75
C GLY A 336 14.01 0.02 8.33
N MET A 337 13.47 0.87 9.21
CA MET A 337 14.17 2.08 9.66
C MET A 337 14.30 2.21 11.17
N LEU A 338 13.58 1.43 11.97
CA LEU A 338 13.63 1.49 13.43
C LEU A 338 14.47 0.35 14.01
N PHE A 339 15.13 0.62 15.12
CA PHE A 339 15.95 -0.32 15.86
C PHE A 339 15.21 -0.70 17.15
N GLU A 340 14.73 -1.94 17.22
CA GLU A 340 13.89 -2.43 18.33
C GLU A 340 14.64 -2.41 19.68
N ASP A 341 15.95 -2.63 19.67
CA ASP A 341 16.81 -2.62 20.86
C ASP A 341 17.14 -1.22 21.37
N MET A 342 16.72 -0.16 20.66
CA MET A 342 16.94 1.22 21.04
C MET A 342 15.68 1.86 21.60
N SER A 343 15.84 2.73 22.60
CA SER A 343 14.76 3.58 23.11
C SER A 343 14.24 4.54 22.04
N TYR A 344 13.08 5.14 22.28
CA TYR A 344 12.50 6.15 21.39
C TYR A 344 13.48 7.29 21.09
N ILE A 345 14.08 7.88 22.14
CA ILE A 345 14.98 9.02 21.98
C ILE A 345 16.29 8.66 21.24
N GLU A 346 16.80 7.44 21.43
CA GLU A 346 17.99 6.97 20.69
C GLU A 346 17.65 6.79 19.21
N ASN A 347 16.51 6.17 18.90
CA ASN A 347 15.99 6.08 17.56
C ASN A 347 15.77 7.45 16.92
N LEU A 348 15.18 8.40 17.65
CA LEU A 348 14.89 9.76 17.18
C LEU A 348 16.19 10.51 16.81
N CYS A 349 17.24 10.36 17.62
CA CYS A 349 18.50 11.04 17.42
C CYS A 349 19.49 10.30 16.51
N PHE A 350 19.16 9.09 16.06
CA PHE A 350 20.10 8.20 15.35
C PHE A 350 20.84 8.87 14.20
N LEU A 351 20.13 9.62 13.33
CA LEU A 351 20.73 10.28 12.17
C LEU A 351 21.61 11.49 12.53
N LEU A 352 21.50 12.05 13.74
CA LEU A 352 22.32 13.19 14.14
C LEU A 352 23.81 12.85 14.25
N SER A 353 24.16 11.58 14.44
CA SER A 353 25.55 11.10 14.46
C SER A 353 26.28 11.41 13.17
N GLU A 354 25.60 11.39 12.03
CA GLU A 354 26.16 11.71 10.72
C GLU A 354 26.57 13.19 10.59
N LYS A 355 25.90 14.09 11.32
CA LYS A 355 26.24 15.53 11.34
C LYS A 355 27.37 15.87 12.30
N SER A 356 27.50 15.16 13.42
CA SER A 356 28.36 15.55 14.54
C SER A 356 29.74 14.88 14.52
N LYS A 357 29.98 13.86 13.69
CA LYS A 357 31.18 12.98 13.72
C LYS A 357 31.45 12.36 15.10
N ARG A 358 30.50 12.38 16.03
CA ARG A 358 30.59 11.81 17.37
C ARG A 358 29.71 10.56 17.44
N ILE A 359 30.28 9.49 17.95
CA ILE A 359 29.61 8.19 18.10
C ILE A 359 28.57 8.22 19.24
N TRP A 360 28.79 9.11 20.24
CA TRP A 360 27.90 9.21 21.40
C TRP A 360 27.36 10.64 21.53
N PHE A 361 26.03 10.74 21.75
CA PHE A 361 25.44 12.04 22.04
C PHE A 361 25.69 12.46 23.50
N ASP A 362 26.08 13.71 23.67
CA ASP A 362 26.11 14.35 24.98
C ASP A 362 24.66 14.34 25.55
N ARG A 363 24.52 14.00 26.83
CA ARG A 363 23.24 14.06 27.56
C ARG A 363 22.53 15.41 27.42
N ARG A 364 23.28 16.49 27.15
CA ARG A 364 22.76 17.83 26.89
C ARG A 364 21.98 17.87 25.56
N VAL A 365 22.50 17.25 24.52
CA VAL A 365 21.83 17.18 23.20
C VAL A 365 20.53 16.41 23.31
N LEU A 366 20.55 15.22 23.95
CA LEU A 366 19.35 14.42 24.16
C LEU A 366 18.29 15.19 24.96
N LYS A 367 18.68 15.89 26.05
CA LYS A 367 17.74 16.72 26.84
C LYS A 367 17.18 17.88 26.01
N SER A 368 17.95 18.48 25.12
CA SER A 368 17.49 19.54 24.24
C SER A 368 16.45 19.02 23.25
N VAL A 369 16.71 17.86 22.62
CA VAL A 369 15.77 17.21 21.71
C VAL A 369 14.49 16.81 22.43
N ILE A 370 14.59 16.21 23.62
CA ILE A 370 13.39 15.87 24.43
C ILE A 370 12.57 17.13 24.67
N ARG A 371 13.17 18.21 25.17
CA ARG A 371 12.47 19.46 25.47
C ARG A 371 11.77 20.07 24.26
N GLU A 372 12.35 19.95 23.06
CA GLU A 372 11.78 20.46 21.81
C GLU A 372 10.63 19.59 21.30
N TYR A 373 10.78 18.26 21.40
CA TYR A 373 9.88 17.31 20.74
C TYR A 373 8.84 16.68 21.66
N GLU A 374 9.01 16.72 22.97
CA GLU A 374 8.02 16.19 23.91
C GLU A 374 6.62 16.83 23.76
N PRO A 375 6.49 18.15 23.49
CA PRO A 375 5.17 18.74 23.21
C PRO A 375 4.50 18.22 21.93
N LEU A 376 5.28 17.68 20.98
CA LEU A 376 4.78 17.18 19.70
C LEU A 376 4.51 15.67 19.73
N ILE A 377 5.34 14.92 20.45
CA ILE A 377 5.32 13.45 20.51
C ILE A 377 4.51 12.96 21.72
N GLY A 378 4.53 13.73 22.81
CA GLY A 378 3.93 13.31 24.07
C GLY A 378 4.83 12.36 24.88
N PRO A 379 4.23 11.54 25.79
CA PRO A 379 4.98 10.68 26.71
C PRO A 379 5.81 9.58 26.05
N ASP A 380 5.48 9.21 24.82
CA ASP A 380 6.16 8.15 24.06
C ASP A 380 7.65 8.42 23.85
N ILE A 381 8.06 9.70 23.88
CA ILE A 381 9.48 10.09 23.75
C ILE A 381 10.36 9.48 24.85
N HIS A 382 9.79 9.09 25.97
CA HIS A 382 10.47 8.46 27.11
C HIS A 382 10.42 6.92 27.07
N ALA A 383 9.78 6.33 26.05
CA ALA A 383 9.66 4.89 25.94
C ALA A 383 11.05 4.24 25.77
N LYS A 384 11.35 3.29 26.65
CA LYS A 384 12.59 2.49 26.62
C LYS A 384 12.50 1.35 25.63
N ASN A 385 11.30 0.84 25.38
CA ASN A 385 11.00 -0.22 24.45
C ASN A 385 10.00 0.31 23.42
N ILE A 386 10.40 0.35 22.14
CA ILE A 386 9.53 0.84 21.07
C ILE A 386 8.54 -0.20 20.56
N THR A 387 8.76 -1.50 20.84
CA THR A 387 7.88 -2.58 20.39
C THR A 387 6.51 -2.57 21.05
N GLU A 388 6.37 -1.88 22.20
CA GLU A 388 5.11 -1.72 22.94
C GLU A 388 4.28 -0.53 22.45
N LEU A 389 4.83 0.28 21.54
CA LEU A 389 4.19 1.50 21.05
C LEU A 389 3.19 1.22 19.94
N SER A 390 2.21 2.10 19.80
CA SER A 390 1.25 2.04 18.70
C SER A 390 1.93 2.28 17.34
N LEU A 391 1.35 1.75 16.27
CA LEU A 391 1.84 1.96 14.91
C LEU A 391 1.94 3.46 14.58
N THR A 392 0.98 4.27 15.01
CA THR A 392 1.00 5.74 14.86
C THR A 392 2.22 6.37 15.54
N SER A 393 2.56 5.94 16.76
CA SER A 393 3.75 6.42 17.48
C SER A 393 5.05 6.03 16.78
N LEU A 394 5.10 4.84 16.17
CA LEU A 394 6.27 4.38 15.41
C LEU A 394 6.42 5.19 14.10
N TYR A 395 5.34 5.52 13.40
CA TYR A 395 5.38 6.42 12.24
C TYR A 395 5.80 7.84 12.66
N ASN A 396 5.30 8.35 13.78
CA ASN A 396 5.75 9.62 14.34
C ASN A 396 7.28 9.60 14.55
N LEU A 397 7.81 8.52 15.12
CA LEU A 397 9.25 8.36 15.36
C LEU A 397 10.05 8.42 14.05
N VAL A 398 9.61 7.74 12.98
CA VAL A 398 10.29 7.78 11.68
C VAL A 398 10.31 9.20 11.11
N TYR A 399 9.17 9.86 11.05
CA TYR A 399 9.08 11.20 10.45
C TYR A 399 9.75 12.28 11.30
N TYR A 400 9.63 12.22 12.65
CA TYR A 400 10.33 13.15 13.53
C TYR A 400 11.85 12.93 13.54
N ARG A 401 12.34 11.71 13.32
CA ARG A 401 13.76 11.46 13.09
C ARG A 401 14.29 12.28 11.89
N VAL A 402 13.55 12.27 10.77
CA VAL A 402 13.87 13.09 9.59
C VAL A 402 13.74 14.57 9.90
N HIS A 403 12.70 14.98 10.65
CA HIS A 403 12.49 16.35 11.06
C HIS A 403 13.65 16.89 11.98
N VAL A 404 14.15 16.06 12.90
CA VAL A 404 15.33 16.36 13.75
C VAL A 404 16.60 16.46 12.90
N TYR A 405 16.78 15.51 11.97
CA TYR A 405 17.93 15.51 11.08
C TYR A 405 17.93 16.71 10.13
N HIS A 406 16.76 17.17 9.68
CA HIS A 406 16.57 18.31 8.79
C HIS A 406 17.37 18.16 7.48
N PRO A 407 17.02 17.22 6.59
CA PRO A 407 17.62 17.11 5.27
C PRO A 407 17.13 18.26 4.37
N LYS A 408 17.78 18.45 3.22
CA LYS A 408 17.33 19.39 2.17
C LYS A 408 16.13 18.86 1.43
N ILE A 409 16.13 17.56 1.16
CA ILE A 409 15.09 16.84 0.43
C ILE A 409 14.84 15.45 1.05
N LEU A 410 13.59 15.06 1.07
CA LEU A 410 13.12 13.76 1.51
C LEU A 410 12.39 13.06 0.37
N PHE A 411 12.78 11.83 0.07
CA PHE A 411 12.02 10.93 -0.79
C PHE A 411 11.17 10.00 0.06
N CYS A 412 9.87 9.96 -0.21
CA CYS A 412 8.91 9.05 0.41
C CYS A 412 8.40 8.06 -0.64
N VAL A 413 8.70 6.77 -0.46
CA VAL A 413 8.23 5.71 -1.37
C VAL A 413 6.89 5.21 -0.89
N GLN A 414 5.84 5.47 -1.65
CA GLN A 414 4.46 5.02 -1.39
C GLN A 414 4.01 5.20 0.08
N PRO A 415 4.09 6.40 0.65
CA PRO A 415 3.93 6.61 2.11
C PRO A 415 2.55 6.25 2.65
N PHE A 416 1.56 6.06 1.77
CA PHE A 416 0.16 5.76 2.13
C PHE A 416 -0.27 4.33 1.82
N ALA A 417 0.61 3.49 1.26
CA ALA A 417 0.23 2.18 0.72
C ALA A 417 -0.47 1.29 1.76
N ASP A 418 0.13 1.11 2.94
CA ASP A 418 -0.43 0.25 4.00
C ASP A 418 -1.05 1.02 5.16
N ALA A 419 -1.21 2.33 4.99
CA ALA A 419 -1.77 3.17 6.04
C ALA A 419 -3.31 3.08 6.05
N ASP A 420 -3.89 2.82 7.22
CA ASP A 420 -5.31 3.01 7.47
C ASP A 420 -5.67 4.51 7.53
N MET A 421 -6.96 4.83 7.57
CA MET A 421 -7.42 6.22 7.54
C MET A 421 -6.81 7.11 8.63
N PRO A 422 -6.76 6.71 9.93
CA PRO A 422 -6.10 7.49 10.97
C PRO A 422 -4.62 7.71 10.69
N LEU A 423 -3.90 6.67 10.27
CA LEU A 423 -2.47 6.75 9.99
C LEU A 423 -2.17 7.62 8.77
N ARG A 424 -2.98 7.56 7.71
CA ARG A 424 -2.89 8.48 6.54
C ARG A 424 -3.01 9.92 6.97
N SER A 425 -3.99 10.20 7.80
CA SER A 425 -4.21 11.51 8.38
C SER A 425 -2.97 12.01 9.12
N GLN A 426 -2.35 11.13 9.91
CA GLN A 426 -1.14 11.44 10.64
C GLN A 426 0.06 11.67 9.70
N ILE A 427 0.23 10.83 8.67
CA ILE A 427 1.30 10.99 7.67
C ILE A 427 1.17 12.34 6.93
N ILE A 428 -0.07 12.73 6.57
CA ILE A 428 -0.35 14.03 5.95
C ILE A 428 0.15 15.17 6.86
N LEU A 429 -0.18 15.14 8.16
CA LEU A 429 0.26 16.16 9.12
C LEU A 429 1.79 16.18 9.26
N LEU A 430 2.43 15.01 9.31
CA LEU A 430 3.88 14.89 9.42
C LEU A 430 4.60 15.45 8.19
N ILE A 431 4.11 15.16 6.98
CA ILE A 431 4.65 15.75 5.74
C ILE A 431 4.47 17.27 5.73
N GLN A 432 3.32 17.79 6.17
CA GLN A 432 3.11 19.22 6.28
C GLN A 432 4.08 19.89 7.26
N GLN A 433 4.40 19.24 8.37
CA GLN A 433 5.40 19.74 9.34
C GLN A 433 6.81 19.80 8.72
N LEU A 434 7.19 18.79 7.92
CA LEU A 434 8.47 18.80 7.18
C LEU A 434 8.53 19.96 6.18
N LYS A 435 7.44 20.19 5.43
CA LYS A 435 7.32 21.35 4.51
C LYS A 435 7.46 22.67 5.25
N LYS A 436 6.80 22.85 6.41
CA LYS A 436 6.91 24.06 7.25
C LYS A 436 8.36 24.36 7.67
N LYS A 437 9.18 23.32 7.87
CA LYS A 437 10.63 23.46 8.11
C LYS A 437 11.43 23.77 6.84
N GLY A 438 10.82 23.83 5.67
CA GLY A 438 11.50 24.10 4.41
C GLY A 438 12.18 22.87 3.80
N ILE A 439 11.84 21.66 4.24
CA ILE A 439 12.32 20.41 3.65
C ILE A 439 11.48 20.14 2.39
N ALA A 440 12.15 19.95 1.25
CA ALA A 440 11.48 19.51 0.04
C ALA A 440 11.08 18.03 0.16
N VAL A 441 9.89 17.65 -0.31
CA VAL A 441 9.40 16.28 -0.23
C VAL A 441 9.04 15.78 -1.63
N VAL A 442 9.57 14.63 -2.01
CA VAL A 442 9.21 13.93 -3.25
C VAL A 442 8.50 12.64 -2.87
N ILE A 443 7.24 12.51 -3.24
CA ILE A 443 6.45 11.30 -3.05
C ILE A 443 6.53 10.48 -4.32
N LEU A 444 7.21 9.34 -4.26
CA LEU A 444 7.25 8.35 -5.34
C LEU A 444 6.01 7.45 -5.18
N ALA A 445 5.05 7.59 -6.09
CA ALA A 445 3.74 6.94 -5.97
C ALA A 445 3.31 6.27 -7.28
N THR A 446 2.52 5.21 -7.16
CA THR A 446 1.82 4.55 -8.27
C THR A 446 0.35 4.99 -8.36
N SER A 447 -0.16 5.58 -7.29
CA SER A 447 -1.48 6.22 -7.21
C SER A 447 -1.38 7.55 -6.48
N PHE A 448 -2.32 8.47 -6.73
CA PHE A 448 -2.20 9.86 -6.28
C PHE A 448 -3.24 10.28 -5.22
N SER A 449 -4.27 9.46 -4.93
CA SER A 449 -5.44 9.86 -4.14
C SER A 449 -5.11 10.64 -2.85
N ASP A 450 -4.35 10.04 -1.95
CA ASP A 450 -4.01 10.67 -0.66
C ASP A 450 -2.86 11.66 -0.78
N SER A 451 -1.95 11.42 -1.71
CA SER A 451 -0.78 12.27 -1.97
C SER A 451 -1.18 13.67 -2.41
N LEU A 452 -2.30 13.83 -3.15
CA LEU A 452 -2.82 15.14 -3.57
C LEU A 452 -3.15 16.07 -2.39
N MET A 453 -3.39 15.51 -1.19
CA MET A 453 -3.70 16.32 0.00
C MET A 453 -2.51 17.16 0.47
N VAL A 454 -1.28 16.73 0.21
CA VAL A 454 -0.05 17.38 0.67
C VAL A 454 0.77 18.01 -0.46
N ALA A 455 0.54 17.57 -1.70
CA ALA A 455 1.32 17.98 -2.86
C ALA A 455 1.01 19.39 -3.32
N ASP A 456 2.02 20.04 -3.89
CA ASP A 456 1.94 21.32 -4.59
C ASP A 456 1.91 21.11 -6.11
N ARG A 457 2.64 20.11 -6.61
CA ARG A 457 2.65 19.68 -8.01
C ARG A 457 2.63 18.16 -8.13
N MET A 458 2.21 17.67 -9.31
CA MET A 458 2.30 16.27 -9.67
C MET A 458 2.97 16.13 -11.04
N LEU A 459 4.00 15.29 -11.10
CA LEU A 459 4.76 14.93 -12.29
C LEU A 459 4.36 13.51 -12.69
N GLN A 460 3.74 13.35 -13.83
CA GLN A 460 3.36 12.05 -14.36
C GLN A 460 4.47 11.51 -15.26
N VAL A 461 4.95 10.32 -14.95
CA VAL A 461 6.01 9.64 -15.68
C VAL A 461 5.45 8.42 -16.38
N GLU A 462 5.70 8.34 -17.70
CA GLU A 462 5.32 7.22 -18.54
C GLU A 462 6.52 6.78 -19.39
N ASN A 463 6.81 5.50 -19.40
CA ASN A 463 7.92 4.92 -20.17
C ASN A 463 9.28 5.64 -19.92
N GLY A 464 9.52 6.01 -18.67
CA GLY A 464 10.76 6.66 -18.26
C GLY A 464 10.89 8.14 -18.61
N LYS A 465 9.85 8.79 -19.12
CA LYS A 465 9.80 10.21 -19.47
C LYS A 465 8.72 10.95 -18.67
N LEU A 466 8.96 12.22 -18.44
CA LEU A 466 7.92 13.12 -17.97
C LEU A 466 6.88 13.29 -19.10
N SER A 467 5.64 12.82 -18.85
CA SER A 467 4.54 12.92 -19.82
C SER A 467 3.72 14.18 -19.61
N GLN A 468 3.41 14.48 -18.33
CA GLN A 468 2.58 15.63 -17.97
C GLN A 468 3.01 16.19 -16.60
N GLU A 469 2.77 17.46 -16.41
CA GLU A 469 2.94 18.18 -15.15
C GLU A 469 1.64 18.89 -14.79
N PHE A 470 1.21 18.74 -13.55
CA PHE A 470 -0.03 19.31 -13.04
C PHE A 470 0.24 20.16 -11.81
N ASP A 471 -0.20 21.39 -11.87
CA ASP A 471 -0.21 22.26 -10.72
C ASP A 471 -1.39 21.97 -9.81
N ARG A 472 -1.27 22.39 -8.57
CA ARG A 472 -2.30 22.20 -7.54
C ARG A 472 -3.70 22.70 -7.96
N SER A 473 -3.78 23.76 -8.75
CA SER A 473 -5.05 24.29 -9.28
C SER A 473 -5.78 23.31 -10.20
N GLN A 474 -5.06 22.35 -10.78
CA GLN A 474 -5.59 21.35 -11.70
C GLN A 474 -6.01 20.06 -10.99
N PHE A 475 -5.70 19.88 -9.70
CA PHE A 475 -6.00 18.66 -8.94
C PHE A 475 -7.51 18.40 -8.80
N HIS A 476 -8.37 19.40 -8.97
CA HIS A 476 -9.81 19.23 -8.97
C HIS A 476 -10.31 18.34 -10.12
N HIS A 477 -9.62 18.28 -11.26
CA HIS A 477 -9.95 17.39 -12.37
C HIS A 477 -9.85 15.93 -11.94
N PHE A 478 -8.81 15.57 -11.18
CA PHE A 478 -8.64 14.19 -10.67
C PHE A 478 -9.65 13.82 -9.58
N SER A 479 -10.25 14.79 -8.90
CA SER A 479 -11.30 14.55 -7.90
C SER A 479 -12.70 14.40 -8.52
N GLN A 480 -12.92 14.91 -9.75
CA GLN A 480 -14.18 14.80 -10.48
C GLN A 480 -14.24 13.56 -11.40
N ASP A 481 -13.12 13.18 -12.01
CA ASP A 481 -13.04 11.99 -12.87
C ASP A 481 -13.18 10.66 -12.12
N ALA A 482 -13.10 10.66 -10.79
CA ALA A 482 -13.46 9.51 -9.96
C ALA A 482 -14.98 9.20 -9.98
N THR A 483 -15.79 10.02 -10.63
CA THR A 483 -17.25 9.84 -10.75
C THR A 483 -17.73 9.48 -12.15
N VAL A 484 -16.83 9.47 -13.15
CA VAL A 484 -17.19 9.15 -14.56
C VAL A 484 -16.05 8.34 -15.17
N ILE A 485 -16.04 7.06 -14.97
CA ILE A 485 -15.64 5.99 -15.92
C ILE A 485 -16.12 4.65 -15.34
#